data_c166a387ca0fbbceec346ab35aea6e57
#
_entry.id   c166a387ca0fbbceec346ab35aea6e57
#
_cell.length_a   1.000
_cell.length_b   1.000
_cell.length_c   1.000
_cell.angle_alpha   90.00
_cell.angle_beta   90.00
_cell.angle_gamma   90.00
#
_symmetry.space_group_name_H-M   'P 1'
#
loop_
_entity.id
_entity.type
_entity.pdbx_description
1 polymer ?
#
loop_
_entity_poly.entity_id
_entity_poly.type
_entity_poly.pdbx_seq_one_letter_code
_entity_poly.pdbx_strand_id
1 'polypeptide(L)'
;MKTPGLRLGTSLLCCAISASVVWAQMDDQVTATKKYEAYKTKVMAGDLNIDWRDFRLSAALGEVSQGFDSQPVHNQLVDDLAAGRYEKALAEAQVVINRNMANGEGHLMAMTVLQKMGRNDEARKQEAILNAIVKSIMESGDGASAETAWFTVAPSETVFFMTEALGAEIEGQELVHVKGHAYDKLTVLDREKKRRVVWFNTDTNELLKERALHPKVVP
;
A
#
# COMPACT_ATOMS: atom_id res chain seq x y z
N MET A 1 35.67 26.03 58.34
CA MET A 1 35.26 24.84 57.47
C MET A 1 34.04 25.28 56.74
N LYS A 2 34.15 25.46 55.39
CA LYS A 2 33.06 25.87 54.50
C LYS A 2 32.68 24.66 53.65
N THR A 3 31.42 24.23 53.72
CA THR A 3 30.83 23.20 52.86
C THR A 3 30.46 23.81 51.50
N PRO A 4 30.77 23.19 50.37
CA PRO A 4 30.31 23.67 49.08
C PRO A 4 28.91 23.13 48.77
N GLY A 5 28.02 24.04 48.40
CA GLY A 5 26.65 23.74 47.96
C GLY A 5 26.60 23.07 46.58
N LEU A 6 25.88 21.98 46.53
CA LEU A 6 25.57 21.24 45.33
C LEU A 6 24.50 22.02 44.53
N ARG A 7 24.85 22.55 43.36
CA ARG A 7 23.89 23.11 42.41
C ARG A 7 23.30 21.98 41.56
N LEU A 8 22.04 21.65 41.80
CA LEU A 8 21.24 20.87 40.85
C LEU A 8 20.93 21.76 39.64
N GLY A 9 21.60 21.46 38.53
CA GLY A 9 21.22 21.96 37.23
C GLY A 9 20.10 21.07 36.68
N THR A 10 18.86 21.52 36.78
CA THR A 10 17.71 20.90 36.10
C THR A 10 17.82 21.16 34.60
N SER A 11 18.17 20.10 33.85
CA SER A 11 18.14 20.09 32.39
C SER A 11 16.68 19.96 31.93
N LEU A 12 16.04 21.10 31.66
CA LEU A 12 14.74 21.20 31.00
C LEU A 12 14.99 21.42 29.50
N LEU A 13 15.38 20.36 28.78
CA LEU A 13 15.56 20.45 27.34
C LEU A 13 15.09 19.14 26.66
N CYS A 14 13.79 18.80 26.78
CA CYS A 14 13.27 17.61 26.11
C CYS A 14 11.79 17.66 25.69
N CYS A 15 11.14 18.79 25.56
CA CYS A 15 9.70 18.84 25.19
C CYS A 15 9.35 19.75 24.01
N ALA A 16 10.30 20.42 23.36
CA ALA A 16 9.95 21.36 22.28
C ALA A 16 9.98 20.75 20.85
N ILE A 17 10.54 19.56 20.65
CA ILE A 17 10.69 18.96 19.31
C ILE A 17 9.42 18.17 18.91
N SER A 18 8.59 17.75 19.84
CA SER A 18 7.46 16.85 19.57
C SER A 18 6.23 17.52 18.92
N ALA A 19 5.95 18.79 19.21
CA ALA A 19 4.72 19.43 18.75
C ALA A 19 4.75 19.78 17.25
N SER A 20 5.81 20.37 16.74
CA SER A 20 5.91 20.77 15.33
C SER A 20 5.93 19.58 14.35
N VAL A 21 6.60 18.50 14.72
CA VAL A 21 6.62 17.25 13.92
C VAL A 21 5.24 16.59 13.90
N VAL A 22 4.53 16.60 15.04
CA VAL A 22 3.17 16.05 15.12
C VAL A 22 2.18 16.82 14.25
N TRP A 23 2.24 18.16 14.23
CA TRP A 23 1.36 18.98 13.38
C TRP A 23 1.65 18.77 11.88
N ALA A 24 2.92 18.72 11.47
CA ALA A 24 3.30 18.46 10.10
C ALA A 24 2.80 17.10 9.59
N GLN A 25 2.92 16.03 10.39
CA GLN A 25 2.43 14.71 10.04
C GLN A 25 0.90 14.63 9.97
N MET A 26 0.17 15.39 10.79
CA MET A 26 -1.31 15.49 10.71
C MET A 26 -1.75 16.19 9.43
N ASP A 27 -1.08 17.25 9.05
CA ASP A 27 -1.36 18.01 7.83
C ASP A 27 -1.12 17.14 6.59
N ASP A 28 -0.05 16.34 6.59
CA ASP A 28 0.25 15.39 5.52
C ASP A 28 -0.82 14.29 5.38
N GLN A 29 -1.31 13.73 6.49
CA GLN A 29 -2.32 12.68 6.48
C GLN A 29 -3.69 13.21 6.01
N VAL A 30 -4.10 14.39 6.51
CA VAL A 30 -5.34 15.06 6.07
C VAL A 30 -5.26 15.42 4.59
N THR A 31 -4.11 15.90 4.14
CA THR A 31 -3.87 16.24 2.73
C THR A 31 -3.92 14.99 1.84
N ALA A 32 -3.30 13.89 2.27
CA ALA A 32 -3.35 12.62 1.55
C ALA A 32 -4.79 12.08 1.46
N THR A 33 -5.54 12.14 2.56
CA THR A 33 -6.96 11.72 2.58
C THR A 33 -7.81 12.55 1.60
N LYS A 34 -7.63 13.88 1.56
CA LYS A 34 -8.35 14.75 0.61
C LYS A 34 -8.00 14.42 -0.85
N LYS A 35 -6.72 14.18 -1.15
CA LYS A 35 -6.28 13.77 -2.49
C LYS A 35 -6.91 12.43 -2.90
N TYR A 36 -6.87 11.45 -2.00
CA TYR A 36 -7.47 10.15 -2.21
C TYR A 36 -8.96 10.27 -2.57
N GLU A 37 -9.74 11.00 -1.79
CA GLU A 37 -11.18 11.17 -2.05
C GLU A 37 -11.46 11.91 -3.37
N ALA A 38 -10.61 12.86 -3.75
CA ALA A 38 -10.71 13.53 -5.05
C ALA A 38 -10.46 12.57 -6.22
N TYR A 39 -9.42 11.71 -6.13
CA TYR A 39 -9.15 10.68 -7.14
C TYR A 39 -10.25 9.62 -7.19
N LYS A 40 -10.67 9.13 -6.03
CA LYS A 40 -11.76 8.15 -5.91
C LYS A 40 -13.03 8.64 -6.60
N THR A 41 -13.39 9.91 -6.41
CA THR A 41 -14.57 10.54 -7.07
C THR A 41 -14.44 10.47 -8.60
N LYS A 42 -13.26 10.75 -9.15
CA LYS A 42 -13.01 10.65 -10.59
C LYS A 42 -13.12 9.22 -11.09
N VAL A 43 -12.47 8.27 -10.41
CA VAL A 43 -12.53 6.85 -10.78
C VAL A 43 -13.96 6.32 -10.75
N MET A 44 -14.75 6.67 -9.72
CA MET A 44 -16.16 6.31 -9.64
C MET A 44 -17.01 6.92 -10.77
N ALA A 45 -16.63 8.09 -11.27
CA ALA A 45 -17.25 8.71 -12.44
C ALA A 45 -16.79 8.10 -13.79
N GLY A 46 -15.85 7.14 -13.76
CA GLY A 46 -15.28 6.50 -14.95
C GLY A 46 -14.12 7.27 -15.57
N ASP A 47 -13.65 8.35 -14.94
CA ASP A 47 -12.45 9.09 -15.37
C ASP A 47 -11.21 8.40 -14.82
N LEU A 48 -10.55 7.62 -15.67
CA LEU A 48 -9.31 6.90 -15.35
C LEU A 48 -8.06 7.69 -15.74
N ASN A 49 -8.19 8.92 -16.26
CA ASN A 49 -7.05 9.79 -16.57
C ASN A 49 -6.61 10.57 -15.33
N ILE A 50 -6.01 9.86 -14.39
CA ILE A 50 -5.51 10.40 -13.12
C ILE A 50 -4.05 9.98 -12.91
N ASP A 51 -3.38 10.60 -11.94
CA ASP A 51 -2.09 10.13 -11.44
C ASP A 51 -2.30 8.92 -10.51
N TRP A 52 -2.18 7.72 -11.07
CA TRP A 52 -2.36 6.45 -10.34
C TRP A 52 -1.31 6.21 -9.27
N ARG A 53 -0.09 6.72 -9.46
CA ARG A 53 0.97 6.64 -8.44
C ARG A 53 0.60 7.50 -7.23
N ASP A 54 0.20 8.75 -7.46
CA ASP A 54 -0.22 9.66 -6.38
C ASP A 54 -1.53 9.18 -5.73
N PHE A 55 -2.44 8.54 -6.49
CA PHE A 55 -3.65 7.92 -5.92
C PHE A 55 -3.33 6.78 -4.96
N ARG A 56 -2.46 5.82 -5.34
CA ARG A 56 -2.01 4.73 -4.48
C ARG A 56 -1.28 5.26 -3.24
N LEU A 57 -0.38 6.22 -3.43
CA LEU A 57 0.35 6.86 -2.33
C LEU A 57 -0.59 7.60 -1.37
N SER A 58 -1.57 8.33 -1.90
CA SER A 58 -2.58 9.05 -1.11
C SER A 58 -3.44 8.09 -0.27
N ALA A 59 -3.78 6.91 -0.80
CA ALA A 59 -4.48 5.86 -0.06
C ALA A 59 -3.62 5.31 1.09
N ALA A 60 -2.33 5.09 0.86
CA ALA A 60 -1.42 4.56 1.88
C ALA A 60 -1.12 5.57 3.00
N LEU A 61 -0.89 6.84 2.64
CA LEU A 61 -0.54 7.89 3.60
C LEU A 61 -1.76 8.49 4.33
N GLY A 62 -2.95 8.37 3.76
CA GLY A 62 -4.21 8.83 4.35
C GLY A 62 -4.76 7.87 5.41
N GLU A 63 -5.99 8.13 5.88
CA GLU A 63 -6.66 7.29 6.88
C GLU A 63 -7.26 6.00 6.30
N VAL A 64 -7.30 5.89 4.99
CA VAL A 64 -8.04 4.86 4.25
C VAL A 64 -7.55 3.45 4.54
N SER A 65 -6.23 3.27 4.62
CA SER A 65 -5.61 1.93 4.77
C SER A 65 -5.35 1.53 6.21
N GLN A 66 -5.64 2.40 7.20
CA GLN A 66 -5.28 2.13 8.59
C GLN A 66 -6.16 1.03 9.21
N GLY A 67 -5.50 0.03 9.80
CA GLY A 67 -6.15 -1.00 10.61
C GLY A 67 -7.04 -1.98 9.84
N PHE A 68 -7.00 -2.00 8.51
CA PHE A 68 -7.74 -2.96 7.71
C PHE A 68 -6.83 -4.11 7.25
N ASP A 69 -7.13 -5.30 7.74
CA ASP A 69 -6.55 -6.55 7.25
C ASP A 69 -7.50 -7.17 6.21
N SER A 70 -7.07 -7.26 4.96
CA SER A 70 -7.86 -7.87 3.88
C SER A 70 -7.80 -9.40 3.87
N GLN A 71 -6.87 -10.03 4.60
CA GLN A 71 -6.66 -11.47 4.53
C GLN A 71 -7.88 -12.31 4.94
N PRO A 72 -8.62 -11.99 6.02
CA PRO A 72 -9.85 -12.72 6.34
C PRO A 72 -10.91 -12.61 5.25
N VAL A 73 -11.04 -11.42 4.63
CA VAL A 73 -12.00 -11.19 3.53
C VAL A 73 -11.57 -11.98 2.29
N HIS A 74 -10.28 -11.99 1.97
CA HIS A 74 -9.72 -12.78 0.87
C HIS A 74 -10.03 -14.28 1.06
N ASN A 75 -9.74 -14.84 2.23
CA ASN A 75 -9.98 -16.26 2.51
C ASN A 75 -11.45 -16.62 2.33
N GLN A 76 -12.36 -15.79 2.86
CA GLN A 76 -13.79 -16.01 2.73
C GLN A 76 -14.26 -15.93 1.28
N LEU A 77 -13.72 -14.97 0.50
CA LEU A 77 -14.01 -14.83 -0.93
C LEU A 77 -13.58 -16.08 -1.70
N VAL A 78 -12.40 -16.61 -1.43
CA VAL A 78 -11.91 -17.85 -2.08
C VAL A 78 -12.85 -19.02 -1.78
N ASP A 79 -13.27 -19.18 -0.53
CA ASP A 79 -14.21 -20.22 -0.10
C ASP A 79 -15.58 -20.06 -0.79
N ASP A 80 -16.12 -18.84 -0.86
CA ASP A 80 -17.40 -18.55 -1.48
C ASP A 80 -17.33 -18.73 -3.02
N LEU A 81 -16.22 -18.34 -3.63
CA LEU A 81 -15.97 -18.55 -5.07
C LEU A 81 -15.89 -20.05 -5.39
N ALA A 82 -15.16 -20.83 -4.60
CA ALA A 82 -15.04 -22.27 -4.78
C ALA A 82 -16.37 -23.00 -4.59
N ALA A 83 -17.24 -22.49 -3.70
CA ALA A 83 -18.58 -23.03 -3.47
C ALA A 83 -19.64 -22.51 -4.46
N GLY A 84 -19.27 -21.68 -5.44
CA GLY A 84 -20.19 -21.10 -6.42
C GLY A 84 -21.12 -20.01 -5.84
N ARG A 85 -20.82 -19.47 -4.68
CA ARG A 85 -21.58 -18.39 -4.02
C ARG A 85 -21.15 -17.02 -4.53
N TYR A 86 -21.29 -16.79 -5.82
CA TYR A 86 -20.69 -15.66 -6.53
C TYR A 86 -21.13 -14.29 -6.01
N GLU A 87 -22.42 -14.10 -5.65
CA GLU A 87 -22.91 -12.86 -5.10
C GLU A 87 -22.24 -12.50 -3.75
N LYS A 88 -21.97 -13.51 -2.92
CA LYS A 88 -21.25 -13.30 -1.66
C LYS A 88 -19.80 -12.95 -1.93
N ALA A 89 -19.12 -13.73 -2.77
CA ALA A 89 -17.75 -13.44 -3.16
C ALA A 89 -17.60 -12.04 -3.76
N LEU A 90 -18.56 -11.59 -4.58
CA LEU A 90 -18.56 -10.22 -5.10
C LEU A 90 -18.73 -9.15 -4.01
N ALA A 91 -19.60 -9.41 -3.03
CA ALA A 91 -19.78 -8.50 -1.90
C ALA A 91 -18.48 -8.37 -1.06
N GLU A 92 -17.74 -9.43 -0.89
CA GLU A 92 -16.46 -9.45 -0.19
C GLU A 92 -15.38 -8.68 -0.96
N ALA A 93 -15.25 -8.90 -2.26
CA ALA A 93 -14.37 -8.08 -3.09
C ALA A 93 -14.72 -6.58 -3.01
N GLN A 94 -16.04 -6.27 -2.96
CA GLN A 94 -16.51 -4.90 -2.83
C GLN A 94 -16.17 -4.28 -1.46
N VAL A 95 -16.10 -5.07 -0.37
CA VAL A 95 -15.61 -4.59 0.94
C VAL A 95 -14.15 -4.09 0.81
N VAL A 96 -13.28 -4.86 0.14
CA VAL A 96 -11.88 -4.46 -0.08
C VAL A 96 -11.80 -3.18 -0.92
N ILE A 97 -12.53 -3.11 -2.04
CA ILE A 97 -12.56 -1.95 -2.94
C ILE A 97 -13.11 -0.70 -2.22
N ASN A 98 -14.20 -0.84 -1.46
CA ASN A 98 -14.81 0.28 -0.73
C ASN A 98 -13.87 0.81 0.35
N ARG A 99 -13.10 -0.09 0.98
CA ARG A 99 -12.10 0.31 1.96
C ARG A 99 -10.93 1.04 1.30
N ASN A 100 -10.44 0.53 0.18
CA ASN A 100 -9.36 1.15 -0.58
C ASN A 100 -9.54 0.91 -2.08
N MET A 101 -10.03 1.92 -2.80
CA MET A 101 -10.24 1.84 -4.25
C MET A 101 -8.93 1.78 -5.07
N ALA A 102 -7.78 2.07 -4.46
CA ALA A 102 -6.48 1.88 -5.08
C ALA A 102 -5.89 0.47 -4.83
N ASN A 103 -6.66 -0.46 -4.25
CA ASN A 103 -6.23 -1.82 -3.99
C ASN A 103 -6.43 -2.71 -5.22
N GLY A 104 -5.31 -3.10 -5.88
CA GLY A 104 -5.35 -3.92 -7.10
C GLY A 104 -5.93 -5.32 -6.87
N GLU A 105 -5.67 -5.94 -5.71
CA GLU A 105 -6.19 -7.26 -5.37
C GLU A 105 -7.73 -7.28 -5.31
N GLY A 106 -8.35 -6.26 -4.70
CA GLY A 106 -9.81 -6.14 -4.65
C GLY A 106 -10.43 -6.07 -6.04
N HIS A 107 -9.80 -5.33 -6.96
CA HIS A 107 -10.26 -5.25 -8.37
C HIS A 107 -10.07 -6.56 -9.12
N LEU A 108 -8.96 -7.29 -8.90
CA LEU A 108 -8.73 -8.61 -9.47
C LEU A 108 -9.80 -9.61 -9.01
N MET A 109 -10.11 -9.63 -7.72
CA MET A 109 -11.14 -10.47 -7.12
C MET A 109 -12.51 -10.18 -7.73
N ALA A 110 -12.92 -8.90 -7.75
CA ALA A 110 -14.20 -8.49 -8.32
C ALA A 110 -14.29 -8.86 -9.81
N MET A 111 -13.25 -8.60 -10.60
CA MET A 111 -13.17 -8.98 -12.00
C MET A 111 -13.39 -10.49 -12.19
N THR A 112 -12.67 -11.31 -11.42
CA THR A 112 -12.74 -12.79 -11.50
C THR A 112 -14.14 -13.29 -11.19
N VAL A 113 -14.77 -12.79 -10.12
CA VAL A 113 -16.13 -13.19 -9.73
C VAL A 113 -17.14 -12.75 -10.79
N LEU A 114 -17.06 -11.51 -11.28
CA LEU A 114 -17.96 -10.98 -12.32
C LEU A 114 -17.86 -11.77 -13.63
N GLN A 115 -16.66 -12.22 -14.00
CA GLN A 115 -16.48 -13.12 -15.17
C GLN A 115 -17.19 -14.46 -14.94
N LYS A 116 -17.09 -15.07 -13.74
CA LYS A 116 -17.80 -16.31 -13.40
C LYS A 116 -19.32 -16.15 -13.43
N MET A 117 -19.83 -14.95 -13.11
CA MET A 117 -21.25 -14.60 -13.19
C MET A 117 -21.71 -14.25 -14.61
N GLY A 118 -20.82 -14.15 -15.60
CA GLY A 118 -21.14 -13.70 -16.96
C GLY A 118 -21.39 -12.17 -17.07
N ARG A 119 -21.09 -11.40 -16.01
CA ARG A 119 -21.26 -9.93 -15.95
C ARG A 119 -20.06 -9.23 -16.58
N ASN A 120 -19.81 -9.51 -17.87
CA ASN A 120 -18.57 -9.13 -18.55
C ASN A 120 -18.33 -7.62 -18.66
N ASP A 121 -19.39 -6.79 -18.77
CA ASP A 121 -19.25 -5.34 -18.83
C ASP A 121 -18.72 -4.75 -17.51
N GLU A 122 -19.17 -5.30 -16.40
CA GLU A 122 -18.71 -4.90 -15.07
C GLU A 122 -17.30 -5.44 -14.81
N ALA A 123 -17.01 -6.66 -15.24
CA ALA A 123 -15.66 -7.23 -15.16
C ALA A 123 -14.65 -6.36 -15.92
N ARG A 124 -14.97 -5.87 -17.13
CA ARG A 124 -14.12 -4.95 -17.90
C ARG A 124 -13.83 -3.63 -17.18
N LYS A 125 -14.78 -3.11 -16.41
CA LYS A 125 -14.53 -1.90 -15.59
C LYS A 125 -13.50 -2.17 -14.49
N GLN A 126 -13.60 -3.31 -13.81
CA GLN A 126 -12.63 -3.70 -12.79
C GLN A 126 -11.25 -3.95 -13.41
N GLU A 127 -11.21 -4.60 -14.56
CA GLU A 127 -9.98 -4.85 -15.32
C GLU A 127 -9.28 -3.54 -15.73
N ALA A 128 -10.01 -2.54 -16.17
CA ALA A 128 -9.45 -1.25 -16.55
C ALA A 128 -8.76 -0.53 -15.38
N ILE A 129 -9.38 -0.57 -14.19
CA ILE A 129 -8.80 -0.01 -12.96
C ILE A 129 -7.57 -0.83 -12.54
N LEU A 130 -7.68 -2.15 -12.52
CA LEU A 130 -6.58 -3.07 -12.20
C LEU A 130 -5.37 -2.81 -13.10
N ASN A 131 -5.59 -2.73 -14.42
CA ASN A 131 -4.54 -2.48 -15.40
C ASN A 131 -3.86 -1.11 -15.17
N ALA A 132 -4.62 -0.08 -14.80
CA ALA A 132 -4.07 1.23 -14.51
C ALA A 132 -3.20 1.23 -13.24
N ILE A 133 -3.60 0.50 -12.19
CA ILE A 133 -2.80 0.30 -10.97
C ILE A 133 -1.49 -0.43 -11.32
N VAL A 134 -1.57 -1.58 -11.97
CA VAL A 134 -0.39 -2.39 -12.37
C VAL A 134 0.54 -1.58 -13.26
N LYS A 135 0.00 -0.88 -14.26
CA LYS A 135 0.77 -0.01 -15.16
C LYS A 135 1.54 1.07 -14.37
N SER A 136 0.91 1.70 -13.38
CA SER A 136 1.57 2.74 -12.58
C SER A 136 2.72 2.21 -11.71
N ILE A 137 2.71 0.91 -11.35
CA ILE A 137 3.86 0.25 -10.71
C ILE A 137 4.95 -0.02 -11.75
N MET A 138 4.60 -0.59 -12.90
CA MET A 138 5.55 -0.90 -13.98
C MET A 138 6.28 0.35 -14.50
N GLU A 139 5.57 1.47 -14.63
CA GLU A 139 6.13 2.74 -15.11
C GLU A 139 7.04 3.44 -14.09
N SER A 140 7.06 2.98 -12.84
CA SER A 140 7.93 3.55 -11.80
C SER A 140 9.40 3.11 -11.91
N GLY A 141 9.69 2.05 -12.66
CA GLY A 141 11.03 1.49 -12.85
C GLY A 141 11.01 0.19 -13.63
N ASP A 142 12.13 -0.52 -13.66
CA ASP A 142 12.24 -1.86 -14.23
C ASP A 142 12.57 -2.94 -13.17
N GLY A 143 12.76 -2.52 -11.93
CA GLY A 143 13.09 -3.40 -10.80
C GLY A 143 14.47 -4.04 -10.86
N ALA A 144 15.37 -3.63 -11.76
CA ALA A 144 16.66 -4.28 -11.96
C ALA A 144 17.70 -3.90 -10.91
N SER A 145 17.58 -2.72 -10.31
CA SER A 145 18.52 -2.19 -9.30
C SER A 145 17.80 -1.28 -8.31
N ALA A 146 18.49 -0.84 -7.27
CA ALA A 146 17.98 0.16 -6.34
C ALA A 146 17.61 1.49 -7.04
N GLU A 147 18.39 1.90 -8.04
CA GLU A 147 18.16 3.14 -8.80
C GLU A 147 16.93 3.06 -9.71
N THR A 148 16.58 1.87 -10.17
CA THR A 148 15.44 1.62 -11.07
C THR A 148 14.38 0.74 -10.43
N ALA A 149 14.34 0.70 -9.09
CA ALA A 149 13.40 -0.09 -8.32
C ALA A 149 11.95 0.29 -8.64
N TRP A 150 11.08 -0.70 -8.69
CA TRP A 150 9.64 -0.47 -8.71
C TRP A 150 9.19 0.20 -7.40
N PHE A 151 8.18 1.04 -7.50
CA PHE A 151 7.59 1.73 -6.36
C PHE A 151 6.26 1.09 -5.95
N THR A 152 6.21 0.57 -4.73
CA THR A 152 4.99 0.08 -4.09
C THR A 152 4.73 0.81 -2.78
N VAL A 153 3.46 0.90 -2.40
CA VAL A 153 3.03 1.68 -1.23
C VAL A 153 2.79 0.83 0.02
N ALA A 154 2.75 -0.50 -0.14
CA ALA A 154 2.56 -1.45 0.94
C ALA A 154 3.18 -2.83 0.60
N PRO A 155 3.59 -3.63 1.60
CA PRO A 155 4.10 -5.00 1.35
C PRO A 155 3.10 -5.88 0.61
N SER A 156 1.80 -5.78 0.93
CA SER A 156 0.74 -6.51 0.22
C SER A 156 0.65 -6.14 -1.25
N GLU A 157 0.90 -4.89 -1.62
CA GLU A 157 0.93 -4.46 -3.02
C GLU A 157 2.14 -5.06 -3.76
N THR A 158 3.29 -5.17 -3.10
CA THR A 158 4.48 -5.85 -3.64
C THR A 158 4.19 -7.32 -3.93
N VAL A 159 3.59 -8.03 -2.96
CA VAL A 159 3.20 -9.44 -3.12
C VAL A 159 2.20 -9.58 -4.26
N PHE A 160 1.10 -8.82 -4.24
CA PHE A 160 0.09 -8.81 -5.30
C PHE A 160 0.72 -8.59 -6.69
N PHE A 161 1.57 -7.58 -6.83
CA PHE A 161 2.22 -7.26 -8.10
C PHE A 161 3.10 -8.41 -8.59
N MET A 162 3.88 -9.04 -7.70
CA MET A 162 4.75 -10.16 -8.09
C MET A 162 3.97 -11.42 -8.41
N THR A 163 3.02 -11.83 -7.55
CA THR A 163 2.34 -13.11 -7.68
C THR A 163 1.21 -13.08 -8.71
N GLU A 164 0.35 -12.07 -8.64
CA GLU A 164 -0.85 -12.03 -9.46
C GLU A 164 -0.62 -11.32 -10.80
N ALA A 165 0.05 -10.15 -10.79
CA ALA A 165 0.26 -9.42 -12.03
C ALA A 165 1.40 -10.00 -12.87
N LEU A 166 2.55 -10.33 -12.27
CA LEU A 166 3.71 -10.89 -12.98
C LEU A 166 3.75 -12.42 -12.98
N GLY A 167 2.97 -13.09 -12.13
CA GLY A 167 2.94 -14.55 -12.02
C GLY A 167 4.27 -15.16 -11.57
N ALA A 168 5.00 -14.44 -10.72
CA ALA A 168 6.26 -14.87 -10.15
C ALA A 168 6.04 -15.48 -8.76
N GLU A 169 6.93 -16.39 -8.37
CA GLU A 169 6.97 -17.00 -7.04
C GLU A 169 8.08 -16.33 -6.22
N ILE A 170 7.76 -15.83 -5.03
CA ILE A 170 8.72 -15.17 -4.15
C ILE A 170 9.43 -16.25 -3.33
N GLU A 171 10.75 -16.39 -3.51
CA GLU A 171 11.59 -17.35 -2.77
C GLU A 171 12.28 -16.72 -1.56
N GLY A 172 12.51 -15.41 -1.58
CA GLY A 172 13.17 -14.70 -0.49
C GLY A 172 13.04 -13.19 -0.59
N GLN A 173 13.21 -12.54 0.57
CA GLN A 173 13.14 -11.09 0.72
C GLN A 173 14.26 -10.62 1.66
N GLU A 174 14.90 -9.52 1.29
CA GLU A 174 15.93 -8.85 2.07
C GLU A 174 15.63 -7.34 2.08
N LEU A 175 15.51 -6.73 3.27
CA LEU A 175 15.44 -5.29 3.42
C LEU A 175 16.85 -4.70 3.34
N VAL A 176 17.07 -3.79 2.39
CA VAL A 176 18.38 -3.18 2.12
C VAL A 176 18.24 -1.66 2.15
N HIS A 177 19.23 -0.98 2.75
CA HIS A 177 19.29 0.48 2.73
C HIS A 177 20.41 0.96 1.79
N VAL A 178 20.04 1.76 0.79
CA VAL A 178 20.98 2.34 -0.18
C VAL A 178 20.79 3.85 -0.21
N LYS A 179 21.83 4.62 0.08
CA LYS A 179 21.84 6.09 0.04
C LYS A 179 20.68 6.72 0.86
N GLY A 180 20.31 6.11 2.00
CA GLY A 180 19.26 6.61 2.89
C GLY A 180 17.84 6.21 2.52
N HIS A 181 17.64 5.41 1.47
CA HIS A 181 16.36 4.85 1.05
C HIS A 181 16.26 3.38 1.40
N ALA A 182 15.05 2.91 1.73
CA ALA A 182 14.75 1.52 2.02
C ALA A 182 14.25 0.79 0.78
N TYR A 183 14.75 -0.43 0.58
CA TYR A 183 14.38 -1.29 -0.55
C TYR A 183 14.12 -2.72 -0.09
N ASP A 184 13.07 -3.32 -0.62
CA ASP A 184 12.90 -4.76 -0.61
C ASP A 184 13.59 -5.35 -1.84
N LYS A 185 14.59 -6.19 -1.61
CA LYS A 185 15.27 -6.96 -2.65
C LYS A 185 14.72 -8.38 -2.61
N LEU A 186 13.94 -8.75 -3.61
CA LEU A 186 13.31 -10.05 -3.69
C LEU A 186 14.09 -11.00 -4.59
N THR A 187 14.23 -12.25 -4.16
CA THR A 187 14.59 -13.36 -5.03
C THR A 187 13.32 -14.05 -5.47
N VAL A 188 13.11 -14.16 -6.78
CA VAL A 188 11.86 -14.68 -7.36
C VAL A 188 12.14 -15.72 -8.44
N LEU A 189 11.19 -16.63 -8.65
CA LEU A 189 11.08 -17.43 -9.88
C LEU A 189 10.05 -16.76 -10.80
N ASP A 190 10.47 -16.40 -11.99
CA ASP A 190 9.54 -15.86 -13.01
C ASP A 190 8.64 -16.97 -13.59
N ARG A 191 7.72 -16.60 -14.50
CA ARG A 191 6.81 -17.57 -15.16
C ARG A 191 7.53 -18.69 -15.89
N GLU A 192 8.79 -18.44 -16.32
CA GLU A 192 9.64 -19.43 -16.99
C GLU A 192 10.49 -20.25 -15.98
N LYS A 193 10.23 -20.09 -14.66
CA LYS A 193 10.99 -20.70 -13.55
C LYS A 193 12.46 -20.31 -13.54
N LYS A 194 12.80 -19.14 -14.09
CA LYS A 194 14.13 -18.55 -13.99
C LYS A 194 14.22 -17.72 -12.72
N ARG A 195 15.29 -17.95 -11.97
CA ARG A 195 15.57 -17.15 -10.75
C ARG A 195 16.04 -15.75 -11.14
N ARG A 196 15.43 -14.73 -10.55
CA ARG A 196 15.75 -13.32 -10.73
C ARG A 196 15.83 -12.61 -9.40
N VAL A 197 16.53 -11.49 -9.37
CA VAL A 197 16.53 -10.55 -8.26
C VAL A 197 15.83 -9.29 -8.76
N VAL A 198 14.83 -8.81 -7.98
CA VAL A 198 14.10 -7.60 -8.29
C VAL A 198 14.06 -6.67 -7.08
N TRP A 199 13.95 -5.38 -7.33
CA TRP A 199 14.04 -4.34 -6.31
C TRP A 199 12.75 -3.51 -6.25
N PHE A 200 12.30 -3.25 -5.02
CA PHE A 200 11.17 -2.37 -4.72
C PHE A 200 11.61 -1.26 -3.77
N ASN A 201 11.30 -0.02 -4.09
CA ASN A 201 11.42 1.07 -3.13
C ASN A 201 10.29 0.95 -2.11
N THR A 202 10.65 0.90 -0.82
CA THR A 202 9.74 0.67 0.30
C THR A 202 9.77 1.81 1.33
N ASP A 203 10.23 2.99 0.95
CA ASP A 203 10.29 4.17 1.83
C ASP A 203 8.92 4.48 2.47
N THR A 204 7.82 4.31 1.71
CA THR A 204 6.46 4.49 2.23
C THR A 204 6.16 3.52 3.37
N ASN A 205 6.61 2.26 3.25
CA ASN A 205 6.39 1.24 4.27
C ASN A 205 7.15 1.58 5.56
N GLU A 206 8.40 2.03 5.44
CA GLU A 206 9.21 2.45 6.60
C GLU A 206 8.58 3.67 7.29
N LEU A 207 8.14 4.67 6.52
CA LEU A 207 7.41 5.82 7.05
C LEU A 207 6.14 5.42 7.80
N LEU A 208 5.35 4.48 7.27
CA LEU A 208 4.13 3.99 7.91
C LEU A 208 4.41 3.18 9.17
N LYS A 209 5.48 2.37 9.19
CA LYS A 209 5.94 1.66 10.39
C LYS A 209 6.37 2.64 11.49
N GLU A 210 7.14 3.67 11.13
CA GLU A 210 7.57 4.69 12.08
C GLU A 210 6.37 5.43 12.68
N ARG A 211 5.37 5.78 11.86
CA ARG A 211 4.11 6.38 12.34
C ARG A 211 3.34 5.45 13.29
N ALA A 212 3.32 4.15 13.03
CA ALA A 212 2.64 3.15 13.86
C ALA A 212 3.36 2.94 15.21
N LEU A 213 4.70 3.02 15.24
CA LEU A 213 5.49 2.92 16.47
C LEU A 213 5.37 4.15 17.36
N HIS A 214 5.05 5.30 16.77
CA HIS A 214 4.86 6.58 17.47
C HIS A 214 3.42 7.10 17.27
N PRO A 215 2.40 6.35 17.78
CA PRO A 215 1.01 6.78 17.63
C PRO A 215 0.80 8.10 18.37
N LYS A 216 0.10 9.02 17.73
CA LYS A 216 -0.22 10.32 18.32
C LYS A 216 -1.07 10.11 19.56
N VAL A 217 -0.64 10.63 20.68
CA VAL A 217 -1.52 10.83 21.84
C VAL A 217 -2.44 11.99 21.43
N VAL A 218 -3.68 11.67 21.08
CA VAL A 218 -4.74 12.69 20.91
C VAL A 218 -5.03 13.23 22.32
N PRO A 219 -4.93 14.54 22.55
CA PRO A 219 -5.22 15.13 23.87
C PRO A 219 -6.69 15.03 24.23
#